data_2b710102eb80d1a4e5e8622698304947
#
_entry.id   2b710102eb80d1a4e5e8622698304947
#
_cell.length_a   1.000
_cell.length_b   1.000
_cell.length_c   1.000
_cell.angle_alpha   90.00
_cell.angle_beta   90.00
_cell.angle_gamma   90.00
#
_symmetry.space_group_name_H-M   'P 1'
#
loop_
_entity.id
_entity.type
_entity.pdbx_description
1 polymer ?
#
loop_
_entity_poly.entity_id
_entity_poly.type
_entity_poly.pdbx_seq_one_letter_code
_entity_poly.pdbx_strand_id
1 'polypeptide(L)'
;MRKVIGYAAHSASEPLKHFNFERRSVGAKDIQIEILFCGVCHSDLHTVRNEWHNAKYPVVPGHEIVGRVLSVGADVKGFKAGDLAGVGCLVDSCRVCEECADDLEQYCDNSTYTYNSPDKHTGKMTYGGYSNEIVVDEHFVLHISDKLELAAVAPLLCAGITTYSPLRHWKVGPGMRVGIVGLGGLGHMAVKLARAMGAHVVLFTTSPDKAIDAKRLGAHEVVVSKNDNEMKPYAKTLDFILNTVAADHNLDVFTALLKRDGTMCLNGVPEKPHPSPSVGNLIFKRRQLAGSLIGGIKETQEMLDFCAEHNITSDVEIIPIMEINEAYERMLKGDVKYRFVIDMATLKSE
;
A
#
# COMPACT_ATOMS: atom_id res chain seq x y z
N MET A 1 -19.21 13.68 19.63
CA MET A 1 -19.06 12.31 19.14
C MET A 1 -20.07 12.07 18.05
N ARG A 2 -19.67 11.43 16.97
CA ARG A 2 -20.51 11.12 15.78
C ARG A 2 -20.69 9.62 15.69
N LYS A 3 -21.93 9.18 15.51
CA LYS A 3 -22.24 7.76 15.27
C LYS A 3 -21.82 7.39 13.85
N VAL A 4 -21.08 6.33 13.72
CA VAL A 4 -20.52 5.79 12.47
C VAL A 4 -20.83 4.30 12.40
N ILE A 5 -21.11 3.83 11.22
CA ILE A 5 -21.29 2.41 10.93
C ILE A 5 -20.09 1.88 10.15
N GLY A 6 -19.76 0.62 10.35
CA GLY A 6 -18.66 -0.05 9.67
C GLY A 6 -18.70 -1.56 9.82
N TYR A 7 -17.61 -2.20 9.49
CA TYR A 7 -17.39 -3.64 9.66
C TYR A 7 -16.17 -3.86 10.56
N ALA A 8 -16.32 -4.68 11.58
CA ALA A 8 -15.26 -5.00 12.54
C ALA A 8 -15.10 -6.49 12.76
N ALA A 9 -13.86 -6.89 13.05
CA ALA A 9 -13.57 -8.17 13.68
C ALA A 9 -13.51 -7.99 15.20
N HIS A 10 -14.09 -8.93 15.94
CA HIS A 10 -14.08 -8.92 17.40
C HIS A 10 -13.07 -9.89 18.01
N SER A 11 -12.53 -10.77 17.18
CA SER A 11 -11.43 -11.69 17.52
C SER A 11 -10.71 -12.13 16.23
N ALA A 12 -9.56 -12.80 16.37
CA ALA A 12 -8.77 -13.32 15.25
C ALA A 12 -9.50 -14.40 14.43
N SER A 13 -10.48 -15.08 15.02
CA SER A 13 -11.20 -16.19 14.39
C SER A 13 -12.61 -15.83 13.90
N GLU A 14 -13.08 -14.61 14.21
CA GLU A 14 -14.40 -14.17 13.77
C GLU A 14 -14.33 -13.42 12.44
N PRO A 15 -15.37 -13.59 11.58
CA PRO A 15 -15.48 -12.80 10.37
C PRO A 15 -15.78 -11.33 10.71
N LEU A 16 -15.46 -10.44 9.79
CA LEU A 16 -15.90 -9.05 9.85
C LEU A 16 -17.43 -8.99 9.82
N LYS A 17 -18.02 -8.18 10.73
CA LYS A 17 -19.47 -8.01 10.89
C LYS A 17 -19.80 -6.54 11.02
N HIS A 18 -21.05 -6.19 10.78
CA HIS A 18 -21.58 -4.86 11.04
C HIS A 18 -21.26 -4.40 12.47
N PHE A 19 -20.80 -3.16 12.58
CA PHE A 19 -20.33 -2.58 13.84
C PHE A 19 -20.67 -1.09 13.92
N ASN A 20 -21.33 -0.69 15.00
CA ASN A 20 -21.63 0.70 15.30
C ASN A 20 -20.60 1.26 16.30
N PHE A 21 -20.03 2.40 15.98
CA PHE A 21 -19.06 3.05 16.85
C PHE A 21 -19.14 4.59 16.77
N GLU A 22 -18.30 5.26 17.51
CA GLU A 22 -18.26 6.72 17.53
C GLU A 22 -16.89 7.22 17.11
N ARG A 23 -16.88 8.25 16.26
CA ARG A 23 -15.69 9.06 15.96
C ARG A 23 -15.72 10.38 16.72
N ARG A 24 -14.56 11.02 16.88
CA ARG A 24 -14.44 12.36 17.44
C ARG A 24 -15.19 13.38 16.58
N SER A 25 -15.60 14.47 17.20
CA SER A 25 -16.11 15.64 16.47
C SER A 25 -14.97 16.30 15.68
N VAL A 26 -15.32 17.04 14.63
CA VAL A 26 -14.38 17.81 13.83
C VAL A 26 -13.74 18.90 14.70
N GLY A 27 -12.44 18.83 14.87
CA GLY A 27 -11.61 19.86 15.50
C GLY A 27 -11.22 20.97 14.51
N ALA A 28 -10.50 21.99 14.98
CA ALA A 28 -10.17 23.19 14.20
C ALA A 28 -9.35 22.85 12.91
N LYS A 29 -8.51 21.84 12.96
CA LYS A 29 -7.67 21.40 11.84
C LYS A 29 -8.13 20.10 11.19
N ASP A 30 -9.31 19.61 11.51
CA ASP A 30 -9.80 18.34 11.03
C ASP A 30 -10.63 18.47 9.76
N ILE A 31 -10.60 17.41 8.98
CA ILE A 31 -11.45 17.19 7.83
C ILE A 31 -12.33 15.97 8.10
N GLN A 32 -13.62 16.11 7.91
CA GLN A 32 -14.57 15.01 7.91
C GLN A 32 -14.78 14.55 6.46
N ILE A 33 -14.63 13.26 6.24
CA ILE A 33 -14.69 12.65 4.91
C ILE A 33 -15.75 11.57 4.92
N GLU A 34 -16.71 11.63 3.98
CA GLU A 34 -17.53 10.50 3.58
C GLU A 34 -16.68 9.55 2.78
N ILE A 35 -16.63 8.28 3.14
CA ILE A 35 -15.84 7.27 2.45
C ILE A 35 -16.67 6.72 1.30
N LEU A 36 -16.18 6.91 0.06
CA LEU A 36 -16.81 6.41 -1.15
C LEU A 36 -16.27 5.03 -1.51
N PHE A 37 -14.95 4.86 -1.42
CA PHE A 37 -14.26 3.61 -1.73
C PHE A 37 -13.17 3.35 -0.69
N CYS A 38 -12.99 2.07 -0.36
CA CYS A 38 -11.86 1.62 0.46
C CYS A 38 -11.21 0.39 -0.18
N GLY A 39 -9.92 0.48 -0.46
CA GLY A 39 -9.14 -0.65 -0.96
C GLY A 39 -8.95 -1.73 0.10
N VAL A 40 -8.74 -2.95 -0.35
CA VAL A 40 -8.50 -4.13 0.49
C VAL A 40 -7.03 -4.56 0.35
N CYS A 41 -6.33 -4.61 1.47
CA CYS A 41 -4.91 -4.97 1.54
C CYS A 41 -4.68 -6.27 2.34
N HIS A 42 -3.60 -6.98 2.04
CA HIS A 42 -3.16 -8.10 2.89
C HIS A 42 -2.88 -7.67 4.34
N SER A 43 -2.44 -6.43 4.55
CA SER A 43 -2.24 -5.88 5.90
C SER A 43 -3.55 -5.84 6.73
N ASP A 44 -4.68 -5.60 6.08
CA ASP A 44 -5.99 -5.64 6.75
C ASP A 44 -6.29 -7.06 7.24
N LEU A 45 -6.09 -8.06 6.38
CA LEU A 45 -6.28 -9.48 6.71
C LEU A 45 -5.31 -9.94 7.80
N HIS A 46 -4.01 -9.63 7.68
CA HIS A 46 -3.01 -9.99 8.69
C HIS A 46 -3.36 -9.40 10.06
N THR A 47 -3.83 -8.14 10.12
CA THR A 47 -4.26 -7.51 11.37
C THR A 47 -5.53 -8.16 11.91
N VAL A 48 -6.56 -8.35 11.07
CA VAL A 48 -7.83 -8.97 11.48
C VAL A 48 -7.60 -10.37 12.05
N ARG A 49 -6.70 -11.15 11.47
CA ARG A 49 -6.34 -12.51 11.93
C ARG A 49 -5.26 -12.53 13.01
N ASN A 50 -4.77 -11.36 13.43
CA ASN A 50 -3.70 -11.22 14.42
C ASN A 50 -2.41 -11.99 14.08
N GLU A 51 -2.08 -12.13 12.81
CA GLU A 51 -0.89 -12.84 12.35
C GLU A 51 0.41 -12.12 12.74
N TRP A 52 0.34 -10.79 12.94
CA TRP A 52 1.44 -9.99 13.47
C TRP A 52 1.43 -9.85 15.00
N HIS A 53 0.50 -10.51 15.71
CA HIS A 53 0.40 -10.52 17.18
C HIS A 53 0.22 -9.15 17.83
N ASN A 54 -0.37 -8.17 17.13
CA ASN A 54 -0.54 -6.79 17.58
C ASN A 54 -1.99 -6.27 17.52
N ALA A 55 -2.96 -7.09 17.11
CA ALA A 55 -4.35 -6.67 16.96
C ALA A 55 -4.99 -6.30 18.31
N LYS A 56 -5.74 -5.19 18.34
CA LYS A 56 -6.53 -4.73 19.46
C LYS A 56 -8.01 -4.70 19.08
N TYR A 57 -8.73 -5.74 19.48
CA TYR A 57 -10.13 -5.91 19.11
C TYR A 57 -11.07 -5.00 19.94
N PRO A 58 -12.20 -4.52 19.35
CA PRO A 58 -12.60 -4.71 17.95
C PRO A 58 -11.70 -3.94 16.98
N VAL A 59 -11.43 -4.53 15.81
CA VAL A 59 -10.65 -3.90 14.72
C VAL A 59 -11.58 -3.56 13.56
N VAL A 60 -11.64 -2.28 13.17
CA VAL A 60 -12.22 -1.82 11.90
C VAL A 60 -11.04 -1.55 10.96
N PRO A 61 -10.76 -2.40 9.97
CA PRO A 61 -9.61 -2.22 9.07
C PRO A 61 -9.86 -1.19 7.97
N GLY A 62 -8.94 -1.09 7.01
CA GLY A 62 -9.00 -0.20 5.85
C GLY A 62 -8.14 1.05 6.00
N HIS A 63 -7.15 1.18 5.11
CA HIS A 63 -6.19 2.28 5.08
C HIS A 63 -5.92 2.79 3.66
N GLU A 64 -6.84 2.53 2.75
CA GLU A 64 -6.80 2.94 1.35
C GLU A 64 -8.12 3.65 1.03
N ILE A 65 -8.31 4.84 1.61
CA ILE A 65 -9.59 5.55 1.66
C ILE A 65 -9.65 6.62 0.58
N VAL A 66 -10.65 6.57 -0.26
CA VAL A 66 -11.04 7.65 -1.18
C VAL A 66 -12.44 8.11 -0.83
N GLY A 67 -12.62 9.41 -0.67
CA GLY A 67 -13.89 9.95 -0.23
C GLY A 67 -14.14 11.39 -0.65
N ARG A 68 -15.18 11.96 -0.09
CA ARG A 68 -15.61 13.33 -0.30
C ARG A 68 -15.65 14.08 1.01
N VAL A 69 -15.08 15.27 1.03
CA VAL A 69 -15.12 16.16 2.20
C VAL A 69 -16.55 16.58 2.50
N LEU A 70 -17.02 16.26 3.71
CA LEU A 70 -18.33 16.68 4.21
C LEU A 70 -18.25 18.03 4.92
N SER A 71 -17.25 18.21 5.77
CA SER A 71 -17.01 19.45 6.52
C SER A 71 -15.54 19.58 6.89
N VAL A 72 -15.12 20.79 7.17
CA VAL A 72 -13.76 21.14 7.57
C VAL A 72 -13.78 21.98 8.85
N GLY A 73 -12.73 21.88 9.66
CA GLY A 73 -12.49 22.73 10.82
C GLY A 73 -12.16 24.18 10.43
N ALA A 74 -12.27 25.09 11.38
CA ALA A 74 -12.12 26.53 11.14
C ALA A 74 -10.70 26.94 10.66
N ASP A 75 -9.67 26.17 10.99
CA ASP A 75 -8.28 26.44 10.65
C ASP A 75 -7.80 25.68 9.40
N VAL A 76 -8.64 24.84 8.80
CA VAL A 76 -8.33 24.10 7.55
C VAL A 76 -8.23 25.07 6.39
N LYS A 77 -7.20 24.93 5.55
CA LYS A 77 -6.92 25.83 4.43
C LYS A 77 -6.88 25.14 3.08
N GLY A 78 -6.46 23.88 3.04
CA GLY A 78 -6.25 23.13 1.80
C GLY A 78 -7.50 22.49 1.23
N PHE A 79 -8.58 22.39 2.01
CA PHE A 79 -9.79 21.65 1.62
C PHE A 79 -11.07 22.42 1.93
N LYS A 80 -12.13 22.13 1.21
CA LYS A 80 -13.50 22.58 1.44
C LYS A 80 -14.50 21.43 1.22
N ALA A 81 -15.72 21.60 1.72
CA ALA A 81 -16.81 20.64 1.50
C ALA A 81 -17.02 20.42 -0.01
N GLY A 82 -17.16 19.14 -0.38
CA GLY A 82 -17.31 18.66 -1.75
C GLY A 82 -16.03 18.25 -2.44
N ASP A 83 -14.85 18.61 -1.94
CA ASP A 83 -13.56 18.19 -2.51
C ASP A 83 -13.38 16.68 -2.41
N LEU A 84 -12.64 16.10 -3.37
CA LEU A 84 -12.19 14.71 -3.30
C LEU A 84 -10.96 14.62 -2.40
N ALA A 85 -10.95 13.63 -1.54
CA ALA A 85 -9.91 13.45 -0.53
C ALA A 85 -9.50 11.98 -0.39
N GLY A 86 -8.23 11.77 -0.09
CA GLY A 86 -7.67 10.46 0.22
C GLY A 86 -7.07 10.41 1.63
N VAL A 87 -7.14 9.23 2.26
CA VAL A 87 -6.42 8.93 3.50
C VAL A 87 -5.72 7.59 3.33
N GLY A 88 -4.40 7.60 3.48
CA GLY A 88 -3.56 6.42 3.36
C GLY A 88 -3.35 5.70 4.70
N CYS A 89 -2.15 5.20 4.90
CA CYS A 89 -1.81 4.36 6.05
C CYS A 89 -1.66 5.13 7.37
N LEU A 90 -1.45 6.45 7.32
CA LEU A 90 -1.18 7.31 8.49
C LEU A 90 -2.27 8.37 8.67
N VAL A 91 -2.62 8.65 9.94
CA VAL A 91 -3.57 9.71 10.32
C VAL A 91 -3.00 10.70 11.33
N ASP A 92 -1.82 10.42 11.89
CA ASP A 92 -1.06 11.36 12.74
C ASP A 92 0.41 10.94 12.88
N SER A 93 1.27 11.89 13.32
CA SER A 93 2.66 11.67 13.72
C SER A 93 3.03 12.65 14.85
N CYS A 94 4.26 12.62 15.37
CA CYS A 94 4.68 13.62 16.37
C CYS A 94 4.92 15.02 15.78
N ARG A 95 5.19 15.12 14.47
CA ARG A 95 5.43 16.35 13.67
C ARG A 95 6.63 17.18 14.10
N VAL A 96 7.49 16.68 14.98
CA VAL A 96 8.63 17.41 15.55
C VAL A 96 9.95 16.63 15.54
N CYS A 97 9.95 15.34 15.26
CA CYS A 97 11.19 14.55 15.11
C CYS A 97 11.85 14.81 13.75
N GLU A 98 13.07 14.32 13.58
CA GLU A 98 13.84 14.45 12.34
C GLU A 98 13.09 13.85 11.15
N GLU A 99 12.52 12.66 11.32
CA GLU A 99 11.76 11.97 10.29
C GLU A 99 10.55 12.81 9.82
N CYS A 100 9.80 13.41 10.76
CA CYS A 100 8.69 14.28 10.40
C CYS A 100 9.15 15.59 9.74
N ALA A 101 10.29 16.13 10.12
CA ALA A 101 10.87 17.33 9.50
C ALA A 101 11.35 17.07 8.06
N ASP A 102 11.72 15.82 7.76
CA ASP A 102 12.14 15.35 6.45
C ASP A 102 10.99 14.81 5.57
N ASP A 103 9.72 15.00 5.97
CA ASP A 103 8.53 14.47 5.30
C ASP A 103 8.50 12.92 5.23
N LEU A 104 9.06 12.25 6.24
CA LEU A 104 9.18 10.80 6.37
C LEU A 104 8.39 10.27 7.58
N GLU A 105 7.15 10.73 7.74
CA GLU A 105 6.29 10.43 8.89
C GLU A 105 6.10 8.94 9.14
N GLN A 106 6.26 8.08 8.13
CA GLN A 106 6.21 6.63 8.25
C GLN A 106 7.31 6.03 9.14
N TYR A 107 8.40 6.75 9.35
CA TYR A 107 9.50 6.35 10.23
C TYR A 107 9.46 7.02 11.60
N CYS A 108 8.47 7.88 11.87
CA CYS A 108 8.29 8.50 13.18
C CYS A 108 7.89 7.44 14.22
N ASP A 109 8.62 7.32 15.32
CA ASP A 109 8.33 6.38 16.42
C ASP A 109 6.94 6.60 17.06
N ASN A 110 6.37 7.81 16.88
CA ASN A 110 5.05 8.19 17.37
C ASN A 110 4.03 8.37 16.23
N SER A 111 4.21 7.68 15.12
CA SER A 111 3.19 7.68 14.06
C SER A 111 1.91 7.00 14.53
N THR A 112 0.77 7.48 14.02
CA THR A 112 -0.54 6.88 14.26
C THR A 112 -1.09 6.35 12.94
N TYR A 113 -1.28 5.04 12.88
CA TYR A 113 -1.84 4.38 11.72
C TYR A 113 -3.35 4.58 11.63
N THR A 114 -3.90 4.47 10.45
CA THR A 114 -5.33 4.70 10.15
C THR A 114 -6.26 3.78 10.92
N TYR A 115 -5.80 2.59 11.30
CA TYR A 115 -6.49 1.68 12.20
C TYR A 115 -5.51 0.92 13.10
N ASN A 116 -6.05 0.31 14.18
CA ASN A 116 -5.31 -0.52 15.14
C ASN A 116 -4.10 0.20 15.78
N SER A 117 -4.19 1.51 15.96
CA SER A 117 -3.14 2.35 16.55
C SER A 117 -3.72 3.24 17.65
N PRO A 118 -2.97 3.59 18.70
CA PRO A 118 -3.45 4.53 19.70
C PRO A 118 -3.73 5.91 19.09
N ASP A 119 -4.97 6.39 19.21
CA ASP A 119 -5.37 7.72 18.78
C ASP A 119 -5.02 8.75 19.86
N LYS A 120 -4.15 9.69 19.53
CA LYS A 120 -3.69 10.75 20.46
C LYS A 120 -4.81 11.70 20.91
N HIS A 121 -5.87 11.86 20.10
CA HIS A 121 -6.99 12.75 20.39
C HIS A 121 -8.02 12.15 21.33
N THR A 122 -8.20 10.84 21.28
CA THR A 122 -9.27 10.15 22.03
C THR A 122 -8.75 9.18 23.09
N GLY A 123 -7.47 8.79 23.02
CA GLY A 123 -6.89 7.74 23.85
C GLY A 123 -7.43 6.33 23.57
N LYS A 124 -8.27 6.18 22.51
CA LYS A 124 -8.80 4.90 22.03
C LYS A 124 -7.99 4.39 20.85
N MET A 125 -8.32 3.22 20.34
CA MET A 125 -7.74 2.72 19.10
C MET A 125 -8.37 3.42 17.89
N THR A 126 -7.55 3.69 16.86
CA THR A 126 -8.04 4.17 15.56
C THR A 126 -8.85 3.08 14.86
N TYR A 127 -9.85 3.50 14.10
CA TYR A 127 -10.68 2.66 13.24
C TYR A 127 -10.59 3.12 11.79
N GLY A 128 -10.45 2.17 10.89
CA GLY A 128 -10.15 2.41 9.48
C GLY A 128 -11.34 2.68 8.58
N GLY A 129 -11.09 2.50 7.30
CA GLY A 129 -11.97 2.88 6.20
C GLY A 129 -13.07 1.88 5.87
N TYR A 130 -13.15 0.72 6.53
CA TYR A 130 -14.34 -0.13 6.40
C TYR A 130 -15.49 0.45 7.22
N SER A 131 -15.74 1.73 6.99
CA SER A 131 -16.75 2.54 7.66
C SER A 131 -17.24 3.66 6.73
N ASN A 132 -18.40 4.25 7.05
CA ASN A 132 -19.00 5.26 6.17
C ASN A 132 -18.33 6.65 6.26
N GLU A 133 -17.65 6.97 7.37
CA GLU A 133 -17.00 8.28 7.57
C GLU A 133 -15.67 8.16 8.31
N ILE A 134 -14.77 9.13 8.09
CA ILE A 134 -13.56 9.31 8.89
C ILE A 134 -13.32 10.80 9.20
N VAL A 135 -12.66 11.09 10.34
CA VAL A 135 -12.22 12.44 10.73
C VAL A 135 -10.72 12.42 10.92
N VAL A 136 -10.00 13.22 10.14
CA VAL A 136 -8.53 13.23 10.07
C VAL A 136 -8.03 14.66 10.06
N ASP A 137 -6.87 14.92 10.69
CA ASP A 137 -6.19 16.21 10.61
C ASP A 137 -5.77 16.50 9.16
N GLU A 138 -5.91 17.75 8.70
CA GLU A 138 -5.62 18.21 7.35
C GLU A 138 -4.26 17.74 6.83
N HIS A 139 -3.23 17.70 7.68
CA HIS A 139 -1.89 17.28 7.29
C HIS A 139 -1.81 15.85 6.72
N PHE A 140 -2.71 14.96 7.13
CA PHE A 140 -2.76 13.57 6.69
C PHE A 140 -3.83 13.28 5.64
N VAL A 141 -4.43 14.32 5.08
CA VAL A 141 -5.41 14.21 4.00
C VAL A 141 -4.76 14.60 2.66
N LEU A 142 -5.01 13.80 1.64
CA LEU A 142 -4.41 13.90 0.32
C LEU A 142 -5.43 14.39 -0.69
N HIS A 143 -5.01 15.21 -1.62
CA HIS A 143 -5.84 15.61 -2.77
C HIS A 143 -5.93 14.46 -3.78
N ILE A 144 -7.14 14.17 -4.21
CA ILE A 144 -7.40 13.17 -5.26
C ILE A 144 -7.81 13.88 -6.54
N SER A 145 -7.12 13.58 -7.64
CA SER A 145 -7.44 14.11 -8.96
C SER A 145 -8.76 13.53 -9.48
N ASP A 146 -9.60 14.39 -10.03
CA ASP A 146 -10.85 14.01 -10.72
C ASP A 146 -10.61 13.35 -12.09
N LYS A 147 -9.36 13.34 -12.58
CA LYS A 147 -8.98 12.69 -13.83
C LYS A 147 -8.88 11.17 -13.72
N LEU A 148 -8.80 10.64 -12.51
CA LEU A 148 -8.64 9.20 -12.25
C LEU A 148 -9.96 8.60 -11.76
N GLU A 149 -10.18 7.32 -12.08
CA GLU A 149 -11.29 6.55 -11.54
C GLU A 149 -11.11 6.33 -10.03
N LEU A 150 -12.04 6.82 -9.21
CA LEU A 150 -11.89 6.90 -7.77
C LEU A 150 -11.68 5.54 -7.10
N ALA A 151 -12.39 4.50 -7.54
CA ALA A 151 -12.20 3.15 -7.01
C ALA A 151 -10.77 2.65 -7.28
N ALA A 152 -10.25 2.91 -8.47
CA ALA A 152 -8.92 2.47 -8.89
C ALA A 152 -7.78 3.30 -8.25
N VAL A 153 -8.09 4.47 -7.67
CA VAL A 153 -7.15 5.28 -6.89
C VAL A 153 -6.95 4.74 -5.49
N ALA A 154 -7.97 4.15 -4.86
CA ALA A 154 -7.88 3.72 -3.47
C ALA A 154 -6.64 2.87 -3.16
N PRO A 155 -6.27 1.84 -3.95
CA PRO A 155 -5.06 1.07 -3.69
C PRO A 155 -3.74 1.83 -3.90
N LEU A 156 -3.74 2.99 -4.57
CA LEU A 156 -2.54 3.81 -4.71
C LEU A 156 -2.06 4.31 -3.34
N LEU A 157 -2.98 4.53 -2.40
CA LEU A 157 -2.71 5.04 -1.06
C LEU A 157 -1.94 4.05 -0.15
N CYS A 158 -1.78 2.81 -0.60
CA CYS A 158 -0.90 1.82 0.04
C CYS A 158 0.01 1.15 -0.99
N ALA A 159 -0.51 0.36 -1.93
CA ALA A 159 0.30 -0.36 -2.91
C ALA A 159 1.04 0.59 -3.86
N GLY A 160 0.43 1.71 -4.23
CA GLY A 160 1.06 2.75 -5.05
C GLY A 160 2.26 3.35 -4.34
N ILE A 161 2.05 3.96 -3.18
CA ILE A 161 3.15 4.62 -2.44
C ILE A 161 4.23 3.64 -1.99
N THR A 162 3.86 2.43 -1.52
CA THR A 162 4.83 1.41 -1.10
C THR A 162 5.79 1.03 -2.23
N THR A 163 5.34 1.07 -3.48
CA THR A 163 6.18 0.73 -4.63
C THR A 163 6.82 1.97 -5.27
N TYR A 164 6.20 3.13 -5.19
CA TYR A 164 6.73 4.39 -5.70
C TYR A 164 7.93 4.89 -4.88
N SER A 165 7.80 4.91 -3.55
CA SER A 165 8.84 5.43 -2.65
C SER A 165 10.22 4.82 -2.90
N PRO A 166 10.42 3.49 -2.91
CA PRO A 166 11.73 2.92 -3.20
C PRO A 166 12.19 3.16 -4.64
N LEU A 167 11.29 3.13 -5.63
CA LEU A 167 11.67 3.44 -7.02
C LEU A 167 12.22 4.88 -7.12
N ARG A 168 11.60 5.83 -6.43
CA ARG A 168 12.05 7.22 -6.37
C ARG A 168 13.34 7.37 -5.57
N HIS A 169 13.42 6.78 -4.37
CA HIS A 169 14.60 6.87 -3.49
C HIS A 169 15.86 6.38 -4.18
N TRP A 170 15.81 5.24 -4.86
CA TRP A 170 16.94 4.69 -5.63
C TRP A 170 17.03 5.24 -7.06
N LYS A 171 16.29 6.33 -7.36
CA LYS A 171 16.38 7.09 -8.61
C LYS A 171 16.17 6.23 -9.85
N VAL A 172 15.22 5.29 -9.78
CA VAL A 172 14.84 4.47 -10.93
C VAL A 172 14.40 5.36 -12.08
N GLY A 173 14.95 5.09 -13.29
CA GLY A 173 14.67 5.93 -14.44
C GLY A 173 15.27 5.38 -15.74
N PRO A 174 15.33 6.24 -16.79
CA PRO A 174 15.83 5.83 -18.11
C PRO A 174 17.25 5.25 -18.05
N GLY A 175 17.48 4.18 -18.80
CA GLY A 175 18.76 3.47 -18.86
C GLY A 175 18.97 2.43 -17.76
N MET A 176 18.12 2.40 -16.72
CA MET A 176 18.19 1.36 -15.69
C MET A 176 17.41 0.11 -16.09
N ARG A 177 17.96 -1.05 -15.76
CA ARG A 177 17.29 -2.34 -15.80
C ARG A 177 16.81 -2.72 -14.42
N VAL A 178 15.48 -2.79 -14.25
CA VAL A 178 14.81 -2.97 -12.95
C VAL A 178 14.10 -4.30 -12.90
N GLY A 179 14.42 -5.10 -11.89
CA GLY A 179 13.72 -6.35 -11.58
C GLY A 179 12.54 -6.10 -10.64
N ILE A 180 11.36 -6.60 -10.99
CA ILE A 180 10.21 -6.67 -10.07
C ILE A 180 9.99 -8.13 -9.73
N VAL A 181 10.03 -8.48 -8.45
CA VAL A 181 9.80 -9.86 -7.98
C VAL A 181 8.40 -9.98 -7.44
N GLY A 182 7.60 -10.84 -8.07
CA GLY A 182 6.18 -11.07 -7.76
C GLY A 182 5.23 -10.21 -8.60
N LEU A 183 4.09 -10.79 -8.96
CA LEU A 183 3.00 -10.09 -9.65
C LEU A 183 1.70 -10.31 -8.86
N GLY A 184 1.51 -9.51 -7.86
CA GLY A 184 0.33 -9.39 -7.03
C GLY A 184 -0.07 -7.92 -6.86
N GLY A 185 -0.75 -7.61 -5.74
CA GLY A 185 -1.24 -6.26 -5.45
C GLY A 185 -0.16 -5.16 -5.45
N LEU A 186 1.05 -5.43 -4.93
CA LEU A 186 2.19 -4.52 -5.00
C LEU A 186 2.88 -4.60 -6.38
N GLY A 187 3.16 -5.82 -6.86
CA GLY A 187 3.96 -6.02 -8.06
C GLY A 187 3.35 -5.41 -9.32
N HIS A 188 2.02 -5.42 -9.49
CA HIS A 188 1.38 -4.80 -10.65
C HIS A 188 1.57 -3.28 -10.65
N MET A 189 1.51 -2.62 -9.48
CA MET A 189 1.80 -1.19 -9.37
C MET A 189 3.29 -0.90 -9.60
N ALA A 190 4.19 -1.73 -9.06
CA ALA A 190 5.62 -1.61 -9.29
C ALA A 190 5.99 -1.66 -10.78
N VAL A 191 5.38 -2.57 -11.55
CA VAL A 191 5.58 -2.65 -13.00
C VAL A 191 5.12 -1.37 -13.70
N LYS A 192 3.90 -0.90 -13.42
CA LYS A 192 3.34 0.32 -14.02
C LYS A 192 4.19 1.55 -13.71
N LEU A 193 4.56 1.74 -12.45
CA LEU A 193 5.33 2.91 -12.00
C LEU A 193 6.76 2.89 -12.54
N ALA A 194 7.49 1.76 -12.43
CA ALA A 194 8.84 1.66 -12.98
C ALA A 194 8.87 1.87 -14.49
N ARG A 195 7.85 1.37 -15.22
CA ARG A 195 7.69 1.62 -16.65
C ARG A 195 7.49 3.10 -16.96
N ALA A 196 6.60 3.77 -16.21
CA ALA A 196 6.33 5.20 -16.39
C ALA A 196 7.54 6.08 -16.05
N MET A 197 8.36 5.67 -15.08
CA MET A 197 9.64 6.31 -14.76
C MET A 197 10.71 6.09 -15.85
N GLY A 198 10.43 5.31 -16.90
CA GLY A 198 11.33 5.10 -18.04
C GLY A 198 12.33 3.94 -17.89
N ALA A 199 12.21 3.12 -16.86
CA ALA A 199 13.10 1.97 -16.67
C ALA A 199 12.76 0.82 -17.62
N HIS A 200 13.77 -0.02 -17.90
CA HIS A 200 13.55 -1.31 -18.55
C HIS A 200 13.13 -2.34 -17.51
N VAL A 201 11.88 -2.74 -17.50
CA VAL A 201 11.26 -3.58 -16.46
C VAL A 201 11.33 -5.05 -16.80
N VAL A 202 11.93 -5.86 -15.91
CA VAL A 202 11.97 -7.33 -15.95
C VAL A 202 11.15 -7.86 -14.79
N LEU A 203 10.06 -8.56 -15.07
CA LEU A 203 9.24 -9.19 -14.05
C LEU A 203 9.69 -10.64 -13.80
N PHE A 204 9.89 -11.00 -12.55
CA PHE A 204 10.14 -12.35 -12.08
C PHE A 204 8.89 -12.90 -11.40
N THR A 205 8.37 -14.01 -11.90
CA THR A 205 7.16 -14.67 -11.38
C THR A 205 7.35 -16.17 -11.29
N THR A 206 6.67 -16.81 -10.35
CA THR A 206 6.61 -18.28 -10.27
C THR A 206 5.52 -18.86 -11.17
N SER A 207 4.64 -18.03 -11.74
CA SER A 207 3.44 -18.43 -12.48
C SER A 207 3.55 -18.02 -13.95
N PRO A 208 3.78 -18.95 -14.89
CA PRO A 208 3.87 -18.64 -16.32
C PRO A 208 2.62 -17.96 -16.88
N ASP A 209 1.45 -18.30 -16.35
CA ASP A 209 0.14 -17.77 -16.79
C ASP A 209 0.03 -16.25 -16.62
N LYS A 210 0.87 -15.65 -15.75
CA LYS A 210 0.92 -14.20 -15.50
C LYS A 210 1.70 -13.43 -16.57
N ALA A 211 2.34 -14.11 -17.54
CA ALA A 211 3.19 -13.45 -18.52
C ALA A 211 2.43 -12.47 -19.44
N ILE A 212 1.23 -12.82 -19.86
CA ILE A 212 0.39 -11.96 -20.72
C ILE A 212 0.01 -10.68 -19.96
N ASP A 213 -0.48 -10.83 -18.73
CA ASP A 213 -0.84 -9.69 -17.89
C ASP A 213 0.36 -8.79 -17.57
N ALA A 214 1.52 -9.39 -17.26
CA ALA A 214 2.75 -8.64 -17.01
C ALA A 214 3.13 -7.73 -18.18
N LYS A 215 3.02 -8.24 -19.41
CA LYS A 215 3.25 -7.46 -20.63
C LYS A 215 2.24 -6.34 -20.80
N ARG A 216 0.95 -6.62 -20.57
CA ARG A 216 -0.13 -5.62 -20.59
C ARG A 216 0.14 -4.49 -19.59
N LEU A 217 0.63 -4.81 -18.39
CA LEU A 217 0.96 -3.86 -17.34
C LEU A 217 2.22 -3.03 -17.63
N GLY A 218 3.04 -3.41 -18.63
CA GLY A 218 4.20 -2.66 -19.07
C GLY A 218 5.55 -3.32 -18.85
N ALA A 219 5.62 -4.59 -18.38
CA ALA A 219 6.87 -5.31 -18.28
C ALA A 219 7.49 -5.54 -19.68
N HIS A 220 8.77 -5.26 -19.84
CA HIS A 220 9.50 -5.52 -21.09
C HIS A 220 9.85 -7.00 -21.23
N GLU A 221 10.17 -7.64 -20.13
CA GLU A 221 10.55 -9.05 -20.06
C GLU A 221 9.85 -9.73 -18.91
N VAL A 222 9.56 -11.02 -19.05
CA VAL A 222 8.95 -11.84 -17.99
C VAL A 222 9.77 -13.12 -17.88
N VAL A 223 10.13 -13.47 -16.66
CA VAL A 223 11.03 -14.60 -16.34
C VAL A 223 10.32 -15.50 -15.32
N VAL A 224 10.26 -16.79 -15.62
CA VAL A 224 9.77 -17.77 -14.67
C VAL A 224 10.88 -18.10 -13.67
N SER A 225 10.79 -17.57 -12.44
CA SER A 225 11.87 -17.63 -11.45
C SER A 225 12.16 -19.03 -10.89
N LYS A 226 11.30 -20.01 -11.16
CA LYS A 226 11.54 -21.43 -10.87
C LYS A 226 12.37 -22.14 -11.94
N ASN A 227 12.66 -21.48 -13.06
CA ASN A 227 13.42 -22.04 -14.17
C ASN A 227 14.82 -21.43 -14.21
N ASP A 228 15.80 -22.17 -13.73
CA ASP A 228 17.20 -21.72 -13.69
C ASP A 228 17.74 -21.32 -15.06
N ASN A 229 17.28 -21.94 -16.15
CA ASN A 229 17.73 -21.60 -17.50
C ASN A 229 17.20 -20.24 -17.95
N GLU A 230 15.99 -19.85 -17.49
CA GLU A 230 15.46 -18.52 -17.74
C GLU A 230 16.14 -17.46 -16.84
N MET A 231 16.55 -17.82 -15.63
CA MET A 231 17.20 -16.90 -14.67
C MET A 231 18.65 -16.58 -15.05
N LYS A 232 19.42 -17.58 -15.54
CA LYS A 232 20.86 -17.45 -15.87
C LYS A 232 21.24 -16.24 -16.71
N PRO A 233 20.50 -15.87 -17.80
CA PRO A 233 20.84 -14.72 -18.63
C PRO A 233 20.80 -13.37 -17.90
N TYR A 234 20.10 -13.30 -16.78
CA TYR A 234 19.94 -12.06 -16.00
C TYR A 234 21.01 -11.86 -14.94
N ALA A 235 21.89 -12.82 -14.71
CA ALA A 235 22.97 -12.72 -13.74
C ALA A 235 23.81 -11.46 -13.98
N LYS A 236 23.92 -10.60 -12.96
CA LYS A 236 24.70 -9.33 -12.99
C LYS A 236 24.21 -8.32 -14.03
N THR A 237 22.91 -8.29 -14.34
CA THR A 237 22.35 -7.39 -15.36
C THR A 237 21.42 -6.31 -14.82
N LEU A 238 20.93 -6.44 -13.58
CA LEU A 238 19.96 -5.54 -13.00
C LEU A 238 20.62 -4.45 -12.13
N ASP A 239 20.14 -3.23 -12.27
CA ASP A 239 20.58 -2.08 -11.47
C ASP A 239 19.86 -2.04 -10.12
N PHE A 240 18.57 -2.34 -10.13
CA PHE A 240 17.71 -2.33 -8.95
C PHE A 240 16.72 -3.50 -9.01
N ILE A 241 16.36 -4.04 -7.86
CA ILE A 241 15.30 -5.05 -7.73
C ILE A 241 14.35 -4.60 -6.62
N LEU A 242 13.05 -4.56 -6.95
CA LEU A 242 11.98 -4.39 -5.95
C LEU A 242 11.34 -5.75 -5.69
N ASN A 243 11.51 -6.26 -4.47
CA ASN A 243 10.91 -7.52 -4.05
C ASN A 243 9.59 -7.25 -3.31
N THR A 244 8.49 -7.62 -3.95
CA THR A 244 7.12 -7.39 -3.47
C THR A 244 6.46 -8.63 -2.87
N VAL A 245 7.23 -9.71 -2.71
CA VAL A 245 6.73 -11.00 -2.21
C VAL A 245 6.74 -11.02 -0.68
N ALA A 246 5.57 -11.22 -0.08
CA ALA A 246 5.38 -11.30 1.37
C ALA A 246 5.54 -12.72 1.95
N ALA A 247 6.02 -13.70 1.18
CA ALA A 247 6.35 -15.04 1.64
C ALA A 247 7.86 -15.19 1.79
N ASP A 248 8.31 -16.01 2.74
CA ASP A 248 9.72 -16.34 2.90
C ASP A 248 10.27 -17.08 1.68
N HIS A 249 11.42 -16.67 1.19
CA HIS A 249 12.10 -17.28 0.06
C HIS A 249 13.60 -16.95 0.06
N ASN A 250 14.37 -17.66 -0.76
CA ASN A 250 15.80 -17.43 -0.88
C ASN A 250 16.09 -16.13 -1.65
N LEU A 251 16.58 -15.10 -0.94
CA LEU A 251 16.94 -13.80 -1.52
C LEU A 251 18.19 -13.85 -2.39
N ASP A 252 19.07 -14.85 -2.20
CA ASP A 252 20.32 -14.97 -2.97
C ASP A 252 20.10 -15.20 -4.46
N VAL A 253 19.01 -15.88 -4.80
CA VAL A 253 18.61 -16.11 -6.20
C VAL A 253 18.43 -14.79 -6.95
N PHE A 254 17.86 -13.78 -6.29
CA PHE A 254 17.61 -12.46 -6.89
C PHE A 254 18.79 -11.51 -6.72
N THR A 255 19.44 -11.48 -5.54
CA THR A 255 20.62 -10.62 -5.36
C THR A 255 21.76 -10.96 -6.29
N ALA A 256 21.87 -12.23 -6.72
CA ALA A 256 22.83 -12.65 -7.73
C ALA A 256 22.62 -11.99 -9.11
N LEU A 257 21.40 -11.53 -9.41
CA LEU A 257 21.05 -10.85 -10.65
C LEU A 257 21.53 -9.40 -10.70
N LEU A 258 21.80 -8.80 -9.53
CA LEU A 258 22.26 -7.42 -9.41
C LEU A 258 23.67 -7.24 -10.00
N LYS A 259 23.88 -6.13 -10.68
CA LYS A 259 25.20 -5.59 -11.04
C LYS A 259 26.05 -5.30 -9.78
N ARG A 260 27.30 -4.84 -10.00
CA ARG A 260 28.06 -4.17 -8.95
C ARG A 260 27.31 -2.90 -8.52
N ASP A 261 27.23 -2.66 -7.22
CA ASP A 261 26.56 -1.52 -6.58
C ASP A 261 25.03 -1.54 -6.71
N GLY A 262 24.46 -2.63 -7.26
CA GLY A 262 23.00 -2.78 -7.37
C GLY A 262 22.34 -3.01 -6.01
N THR A 263 21.09 -2.56 -5.88
CA THR A 263 20.29 -2.66 -4.66
C THR A 263 19.07 -3.55 -4.88
N MET A 264 18.79 -4.42 -3.92
CA MET A 264 17.52 -5.11 -3.78
C MET A 264 16.76 -4.52 -2.59
N CYS A 265 15.58 -3.97 -2.84
CA CYS A 265 14.70 -3.42 -1.81
C CYS A 265 13.56 -4.39 -1.50
N LEU A 266 13.32 -4.63 -0.22
CA LEU A 266 12.24 -5.48 0.30
C LEU A 266 11.07 -4.62 0.73
N ASN A 267 9.86 -4.93 0.25
CA ASN A 267 8.62 -4.26 0.60
C ASN A 267 7.56 -5.22 1.16
N GLY A 268 7.68 -6.50 0.87
CA GLY A 268 6.81 -7.51 1.45
C GLY A 268 7.29 -7.92 2.84
N VAL A 269 6.38 -7.96 3.81
CA VAL A 269 6.67 -8.46 5.17
C VAL A 269 6.17 -9.89 5.27
N PRO A 270 7.06 -10.90 5.28
CA PRO A 270 6.65 -12.29 5.39
C PRO A 270 6.25 -12.63 6.84
N GLU A 271 5.39 -13.63 7.01
CA GLU A 271 5.04 -14.18 8.33
C GLU A 271 6.27 -14.80 9.02
N LYS A 272 7.12 -15.49 8.24
CA LYS A 272 8.39 -16.06 8.71
C LYS A 272 9.57 -15.31 8.15
N PRO A 273 10.67 -15.12 8.93
CA PRO A 273 11.86 -14.46 8.43
C PRO A 273 12.42 -15.14 7.17
N HIS A 274 12.92 -14.35 6.24
CA HIS A 274 13.70 -14.88 5.11
C HIS A 274 14.96 -15.63 5.62
N PRO A 275 15.44 -16.67 4.91
CA PRO A 275 16.76 -17.22 5.15
C PRO A 275 17.82 -16.13 5.11
N SER A 276 18.85 -16.25 5.96
CA SER A 276 19.94 -15.28 5.95
C SER A 276 20.65 -15.26 4.58
N PRO A 277 20.84 -14.09 3.96
CA PRO A 277 21.51 -13.99 2.69
C PRO A 277 23.00 -14.33 2.80
N SER A 278 23.59 -14.89 1.73
CA SER A 278 25.01 -15.14 1.62
C SER A 278 25.80 -13.84 1.62
N VAL A 279 26.67 -13.67 2.61
CA VAL A 279 27.55 -12.49 2.72
C VAL A 279 28.43 -12.36 1.47
N GLY A 280 28.95 -13.48 0.92
CA GLY A 280 29.77 -13.46 -0.30
C GLY A 280 29.02 -12.88 -1.49
N ASN A 281 27.73 -13.16 -1.62
CA ASN A 281 26.91 -12.62 -2.69
C ASN A 281 26.79 -11.08 -2.64
N LEU A 282 26.89 -10.51 -1.46
CA LEU A 282 26.88 -9.05 -1.24
C LEU A 282 28.27 -8.44 -1.45
N ILE A 283 29.30 -8.92 -0.72
CA ILE A 283 30.63 -8.27 -0.67
C ILE A 283 31.37 -8.30 -2.01
N PHE A 284 31.30 -9.41 -2.78
CA PHE A 284 32.07 -9.53 -4.02
C PHE A 284 31.61 -8.58 -5.13
N LYS A 285 30.45 -7.93 -4.98
CA LYS A 285 29.90 -6.96 -5.95
C LYS A 285 29.43 -5.68 -5.28
N ARG A 286 29.71 -5.49 -3.99
CA ARG A 286 29.23 -4.32 -3.20
C ARG A 286 27.73 -4.10 -3.39
N ARG A 287 26.96 -5.20 -3.35
CA ARG A 287 25.51 -5.17 -3.47
C ARG A 287 24.86 -4.77 -2.16
N GLN A 288 23.67 -4.21 -2.25
CA GLN A 288 22.91 -3.76 -1.10
C GLN A 288 21.61 -4.55 -0.98
N LEU A 289 21.24 -4.86 0.26
CA LEU A 289 19.92 -5.34 0.63
C LEU A 289 19.32 -4.27 1.53
N ALA A 290 18.19 -3.73 1.13
CA ALA A 290 17.53 -2.61 1.80
C ALA A 290 16.04 -2.91 2.01
N GLY A 291 15.39 -2.13 2.87
CA GLY A 291 13.94 -2.15 3.07
C GLY A 291 13.34 -0.78 2.84
N SER A 292 12.05 -0.72 2.54
CA SER A 292 11.28 0.50 2.45
C SER A 292 9.86 0.26 2.95
N LEU A 293 9.34 1.19 3.74
CA LEU A 293 8.00 1.15 4.31
C LEU A 293 7.18 2.28 3.73
N ILE A 294 6.04 1.97 3.07
CA ILE A 294 5.11 2.96 2.53
C ILE A 294 5.83 4.23 2.02
N GLY A 295 5.33 5.44 2.34
CA GLY A 295 5.98 6.72 2.12
C GLY A 295 5.37 7.77 3.03
N GLY A 296 6.01 8.93 3.18
CA GLY A 296 5.49 10.08 3.88
C GLY A 296 4.32 10.74 3.14
N ILE A 297 3.67 11.70 3.78
CA ILE A 297 2.46 12.34 3.23
C ILE A 297 2.76 13.11 1.96
N LYS A 298 3.84 13.89 1.96
CA LYS A 298 4.27 14.65 0.79
C LYS A 298 4.64 13.74 -0.39
N GLU A 299 5.40 12.69 -0.15
CA GLU A 299 5.77 11.73 -1.20
C GLU A 299 4.54 10.98 -1.73
N THR A 300 3.55 10.71 -0.86
CA THR A 300 2.28 10.10 -1.27
C THR A 300 1.49 11.04 -2.18
N GLN A 301 1.45 12.35 -1.90
CA GLN A 301 0.84 13.32 -2.79
C GLN A 301 1.58 13.41 -4.13
N GLU A 302 2.91 13.46 -4.13
CA GLU A 302 3.72 13.45 -5.35
C GLU A 302 3.45 12.18 -6.20
N MET A 303 3.29 11.02 -5.56
CA MET A 303 2.92 9.78 -6.25
C MET A 303 1.53 9.87 -6.89
N LEU A 304 0.54 10.44 -6.19
CA LEU A 304 -0.82 10.62 -6.73
C LEU A 304 -0.82 11.57 -7.92
N ASP A 305 -0.06 12.66 -7.84
CA ASP A 305 0.09 13.64 -8.93
C ASP A 305 0.78 13.00 -10.15
N PHE A 306 1.84 12.22 -9.92
CA PHE A 306 2.51 11.43 -10.95
C PHE A 306 1.56 10.43 -11.60
N CYS A 307 0.75 9.74 -10.82
CA CYS A 307 -0.26 8.82 -11.33
C CYS A 307 -1.32 9.52 -12.18
N ALA A 308 -1.75 10.72 -11.75
CA ALA A 308 -2.71 11.53 -12.52
C ALA A 308 -2.14 12.04 -13.84
N GLU A 309 -0.86 12.45 -13.86
CA GLU A 309 -0.15 12.88 -15.07
C GLU A 309 0.01 11.75 -16.08
N HIS A 310 0.34 10.56 -15.61
CA HIS A 310 0.61 9.39 -16.45
C HIS A 310 -0.60 8.45 -16.65
N ASN A 311 -1.78 8.82 -16.13
CA ASN A 311 -3.01 8.00 -16.15
C ASN A 311 -2.78 6.58 -15.61
N ILE A 312 -2.13 6.49 -14.44
CA ILE A 312 -1.83 5.24 -13.76
C ILE A 312 -2.83 5.02 -12.62
N THR A 313 -3.51 3.89 -12.64
CA THR A 313 -4.38 3.42 -11.56
C THR A 313 -4.13 1.96 -11.28
N SER A 314 -4.65 1.45 -10.17
CA SER A 314 -4.66 0.01 -9.87
C SER A 314 -5.67 -0.71 -10.76
N ASP A 315 -5.41 -1.98 -11.09
CA ASP A 315 -6.41 -2.87 -11.66
C ASP A 315 -7.26 -3.40 -10.49
N VAL A 316 -8.56 -3.12 -10.51
CA VAL A 316 -9.45 -3.38 -9.37
C VAL A 316 -10.67 -4.23 -9.73
N GLU A 317 -11.15 -4.98 -8.74
CA GLU A 317 -12.46 -5.61 -8.70
C GLU A 317 -13.23 -4.95 -7.56
N ILE A 318 -14.37 -4.31 -7.91
CA ILE A 318 -15.21 -3.61 -6.93
C ILE A 318 -16.18 -4.62 -6.32
N ILE A 319 -16.25 -4.61 -4.99
CA ILE A 319 -17.12 -5.51 -4.20
C ILE A 319 -18.03 -4.72 -3.25
N PRO A 320 -19.21 -5.23 -2.92
CA PRO A 320 -20.00 -4.71 -1.81
C PRO A 320 -19.35 -5.13 -0.49
N ILE A 321 -19.52 -4.32 0.58
CA ILE A 321 -18.83 -4.57 1.87
C ILE A 321 -19.21 -5.91 2.52
N MET A 322 -20.42 -6.42 2.25
CA MET A 322 -20.84 -7.72 2.78
C MET A 322 -20.04 -8.90 2.22
N GLU A 323 -19.36 -8.72 1.09
CA GLU A 323 -18.49 -9.75 0.48
C GLU A 323 -17.04 -9.71 0.98
N ILE A 324 -16.71 -8.84 1.93
CA ILE A 324 -15.32 -8.65 2.39
C ILE A 324 -14.67 -9.93 2.92
N ASN A 325 -15.43 -10.78 3.61
CA ASN A 325 -14.91 -12.02 4.14
C ASN A 325 -14.60 -13.04 3.02
N GLU A 326 -15.41 -13.08 1.97
CA GLU A 326 -15.14 -13.88 0.78
C GLU A 326 -13.92 -13.32 0.01
N ALA A 327 -13.83 -12.01 -0.12
CA ALA A 327 -12.69 -11.36 -0.76
C ALA A 327 -11.38 -11.69 -0.06
N TYR A 328 -11.36 -11.79 1.27
CA TYR A 328 -10.18 -12.23 2.02
C TYR A 328 -9.77 -13.66 1.66
N GLU A 329 -10.73 -14.59 1.53
CA GLU A 329 -10.43 -15.98 1.14
C GLU A 329 -9.94 -16.07 -0.32
N ARG A 330 -10.51 -15.27 -1.23
CA ARG A 330 -10.08 -15.18 -2.62
C ARG A 330 -8.66 -14.59 -2.72
N MET A 331 -8.36 -13.57 -1.91
CA MET A 331 -7.05 -12.92 -1.85
C MET A 331 -5.95 -13.91 -1.45
N LEU A 332 -6.20 -14.77 -0.46
CA LEU A 332 -5.26 -15.83 -0.03
C LEU A 332 -4.99 -16.86 -1.13
N LYS A 333 -5.98 -17.13 -1.98
CA LYS A 333 -5.85 -18.04 -3.13
C LYS A 333 -5.21 -17.37 -4.34
N GLY A 334 -4.95 -16.05 -4.27
CA GLY A 334 -4.46 -15.27 -5.41
C GLY A 334 -5.51 -15.10 -6.51
N ASP A 335 -6.79 -15.24 -6.18
CA ASP A 335 -7.93 -15.14 -7.09
C ASP A 335 -8.45 -13.70 -7.14
N VAL A 336 -7.59 -12.79 -7.57
CA VAL A 336 -7.94 -11.39 -7.86
C VAL A 336 -6.89 -10.76 -8.78
N LYS A 337 -7.29 -9.93 -9.72
CA LYS A 337 -6.41 -9.15 -10.60
C LYS A 337 -6.74 -7.66 -10.53
N TYR A 338 -6.08 -6.90 -9.64
CA TYR A 338 -5.05 -7.32 -8.67
C TYR A 338 -5.44 -6.91 -7.27
N ARG A 339 -6.47 -6.05 -7.12
CA ARG A 339 -6.91 -5.52 -5.83
C ARG A 339 -8.44 -5.54 -5.74
N PHE A 340 -8.96 -5.87 -4.57
CA PHE A 340 -10.35 -5.60 -4.25
C PHE A 340 -10.49 -4.16 -3.75
N VAL A 341 -11.63 -3.56 -4.09
CA VAL A 341 -12.04 -2.25 -3.58
C VAL A 341 -13.49 -2.32 -3.15
N ILE A 342 -13.78 -1.89 -1.94
CA ILE A 342 -15.14 -1.88 -1.40
C ILE A 342 -15.85 -0.62 -1.89
N ASP A 343 -17.03 -0.78 -2.51
CA ASP A 343 -17.98 0.30 -2.72
C ASP A 343 -18.74 0.56 -1.41
N MET A 344 -18.41 1.66 -0.75
CA MET A 344 -18.96 2.01 0.55
C MET A 344 -20.42 2.46 0.49
N ALA A 345 -20.98 2.75 -0.69
CA ALA A 345 -22.43 2.98 -0.84
C ALA A 345 -23.26 1.72 -0.53
N THR A 346 -22.62 0.56 -0.49
CA THR A 346 -23.25 -0.71 -0.11
C THR A 346 -23.35 -0.92 1.42
N LEU A 347 -22.65 -0.10 2.22
CA LEU A 347 -22.75 -0.11 3.66
C LEU A 347 -24.02 0.62 4.11
N LYS A 348 -25.04 -0.14 4.48
CA LYS A 348 -26.33 0.38 4.93
C LYS A 348 -26.45 0.29 6.45
N SER A 349 -27.15 1.25 7.07
CA SER A 349 -27.64 1.10 8.45
C SER A 349 -28.67 -0.03 8.50
N GLU A 350 -28.50 -0.95 9.44
CA GLU A 350 -29.53 -1.94 9.76
C GLU A 350 -30.74 -1.26 10.40
#